data_9d2c160d0fc6f2a8b09a5444535c1185
#
_entry.id   9d2c160d0fc6f2a8b09a5444535c1185
#
_cell.length_a   1.000
_cell.length_b   1.000
_cell.length_c   1.000
_cell.angle_alpha   90.00
_cell.angle_beta   90.00
_cell.angle_gamma   90.00
#
_symmetry.space_group_name_H-M   'P 1'
#
loop_
_entity.id
_entity.type
_entity.pdbx_description
1 polymer ?
#
loop_
_entity_poly.entity_id
_entity_poly.type
_entity_poly.pdbx_seq_one_letter_code
_entity_poly.pdbx_strand_id
1 'polypeptide(L)'
;MRRALAVVAIAILFPGCSPHGGGVSSNGLPSSQLDNQIAVAIGDPTTCVLLADAATGKVLYRYGTDFNCARGLPACDAPGLINAKTALSFAGRPGGRFASCNSLPDGSRTVGWAEGPVQSTKHNLVYSAVIEGQRALPGREINARLFDAFSKAGL
;
A
#
# COMPACT_ATOMS: atom_id res chain seq x y z
N MET A 1 61.72 -22.55 21.89
CA MET A 1 60.82 -21.41 22.08
C MET A 1 59.90 -21.27 20.86
N ARG A 2 58.66 -21.77 20.96
CA ARG A 2 57.66 -21.70 19.90
C ARG A 2 56.66 -20.60 20.25
N ARG A 3 56.60 -19.52 19.47
CA ARG A 3 55.64 -18.44 19.60
C ARG A 3 54.37 -18.80 18.81
N ALA A 4 53.26 -18.96 19.50
CA ALA A 4 51.95 -19.13 18.91
C ALA A 4 51.38 -17.74 18.57
N LEU A 5 51.08 -17.53 17.29
CA LEU A 5 50.34 -16.36 16.79
C LEU A 5 48.83 -16.66 16.86
N ALA A 6 48.13 -15.94 17.72
CA ALA A 6 46.68 -15.98 17.77
C ALA A 6 46.12 -15.02 16.67
N VAL A 7 45.38 -15.60 15.72
CA VAL A 7 44.63 -14.87 14.71
C VAL A 7 43.26 -14.55 15.29
N VAL A 8 43.01 -13.25 15.56
CA VAL A 8 41.70 -12.75 15.98
C VAL A 8 40.88 -12.49 14.71
N ALA A 9 39.87 -13.32 14.47
CA ALA A 9 38.91 -13.07 13.41
C ALA A 9 37.83 -12.05 13.88
N ILE A 10 37.85 -10.84 13.35
CA ILE A 10 36.82 -9.81 13.58
C ILE A 10 35.67 -10.10 12.62
N ALA A 11 34.56 -10.60 13.14
CA ALA A 11 33.30 -10.72 12.40
C ALA A 11 32.64 -9.34 12.32
N ILE A 12 32.65 -8.73 11.14
CA ILE A 12 31.97 -7.48 10.87
C ILE A 12 30.49 -7.81 10.59
N LEU A 13 29.63 -7.58 11.57
CA LEU A 13 28.18 -7.61 11.43
C LEU A 13 27.74 -6.34 10.70
N PHE A 14 27.40 -6.44 9.42
CA PHE A 14 26.70 -5.39 8.69
C PHE A 14 25.21 -5.36 9.12
N PRO A 15 24.71 -4.29 9.73
CA PRO A 15 23.28 -4.13 9.90
C PRO A 15 22.71 -3.84 8.51
N GLY A 16 22.01 -4.82 7.94
CA GLY A 16 21.24 -4.63 6.71
C GLY A 16 20.13 -3.60 6.94
N CYS A 17 20.31 -2.38 6.44
CA CYS A 17 19.21 -1.43 6.29
C CYS A 17 18.26 -1.97 5.24
N SER A 18 17.18 -2.60 5.66
CA SER A 18 16.03 -2.88 4.78
C SER A 18 15.26 -1.57 4.60
N PRO A 19 15.10 -1.04 3.38
CA PRO A 19 14.25 0.10 3.12
C PRO A 19 12.78 -0.36 3.02
N HIS A 20 12.21 -0.78 4.12
CA HIS A 20 10.78 -1.05 4.17
C HIS A 20 10.12 0.13 4.88
N GLY A 21 9.33 0.90 4.12
CA GLY A 21 8.39 1.84 4.70
C GLY A 21 7.42 1.06 5.57
N GLY A 22 7.74 0.92 6.87
CA GLY A 22 6.91 0.18 7.81
C GLY A 22 5.51 0.76 7.85
N GLY A 23 4.50 -0.10 7.67
CA GLY A 23 3.10 0.28 7.82
C GLY A 23 2.82 0.71 9.26
N VAL A 24 2.01 1.75 9.41
CA VAL A 24 1.50 2.19 10.71
C VAL A 24 0.14 1.56 10.92
N SER A 25 0.00 0.76 11.99
CA SER A 25 -1.25 0.11 12.36
C SER A 25 -1.74 0.58 13.72
N SER A 26 -3.06 0.67 13.86
CA SER A 26 -3.75 0.80 15.12
C SER A 26 -4.84 -0.29 15.22
N ASN A 27 -5.20 -0.68 16.45
CA ASN A 27 -6.32 -1.58 16.74
C ASN A 27 -6.18 -3.05 16.29
N GLY A 28 -4.99 -3.65 16.46
CA GLY A 28 -4.82 -5.11 16.37
C GLY A 28 -4.79 -5.69 14.95
N LEU A 29 -4.65 -4.86 13.91
CA LEU A 29 -4.43 -5.36 12.56
C LEU A 29 -3.03 -5.98 12.43
N PRO A 30 -2.85 -7.05 11.64
CA PRO A 30 -1.57 -7.73 11.45
C PRO A 30 -0.62 -6.93 10.54
N SER A 31 -0.09 -5.79 11.03
CA SER A 31 0.63 -4.80 10.23
C SER A 31 1.83 -5.35 9.48
N SER A 32 2.64 -6.19 10.10
CA SER A 32 3.82 -6.77 9.44
C SER A 32 3.45 -7.74 8.31
N GLN A 33 2.38 -8.51 8.47
CA GLN A 33 1.86 -9.37 7.41
C GLN A 33 1.26 -8.53 6.28
N LEU A 34 0.51 -7.48 6.61
CA LEU A 34 -0.01 -6.53 5.63
C LEU A 34 1.11 -5.87 4.82
N ASP A 35 2.16 -5.37 5.49
CA ASP A 35 3.32 -4.78 4.83
C ASP A 35 3.93 -5.75 3.82
N ASN A 36 4.19 -6.98 4.23
CA ASN A 36 4.81 -7.99 3.40
C ASN A 36 3.91 -8.38 2.20
N GLN A 37 2.63 -8.64 2.44
CA GLN A 37 1.72 -9.09 1.39
C GLN A 37 1.41 -7.97 0.40
N ILE A 38 1.24 -6.73 0.85
CA ILE A 38 1.03 -5.57 -0.03
C ILE A 38 2.29 -5.29 -0.85
N ALA A 39 3.48 -5.35 -0.23
CA ALA A 39 4.75 -5.17 -0.94
C ALA A 39 4.92 -6.18 -2.08
N VAL A 40 4.61 -7.45 -1.84
CA VAL A 40 4.68 -8.50 -2.86
C VAL A 40 3.63 -8.31 -3.96
N ALA A 41 2.41 -7.89 -3.59
CA ALA A 41 1.29 -7.78 -4.52
C ALA A 41 1.40 -6.57 -5.45
N ILE A 42 1.67 -5.39 -4.87
CA ILE A 42 1.63 -4.09 -5.57
C ILE A 42 2.70 -3.11 -5.09
N GLY A 43 3.76 -3.60 -4.45
CA GLY A 43 4.82 -2.75 -3.90
C GLY A 43 5.59 -2.01 -4.99
N ASP A 44 5.32 -0.71 -5.12
CA ASP A 44 6.02 0.26 -5.95
C ASP A 44 6.38 1.46 -5.06
N PRO A 45 7.48 2.18 -5.32
CA PRO A 45 7.85 3.35 -4.52
C PRO A 45 6.77 4.42 -4.37
N THR A 46 5.79 4.45 -5.27
CA THR A 46 4.69 5.43 -5.27
C THR A 46 3.38 4.88 -4.68
N THR A 47 3.36 3.60 -4.30
CA THR A 47 2.15 2.96 -3.77
C THR A 47 1.71 3.59 -2.45
N CYS A 48 0.41 3.84 -2.34
CA CYS A 48 -0.28 4.09 -1.06
C CYS A 48 -1.48 3.14 -0.93
N VAL A 49 -1.61 2.48 0.23
CA VAL A 49 -2.81 1.74 0.63
C VAL A 49 -3.25 2.20 2.01
N LEU A 50 -4.51 2.54 2.14
CA LEU A 50 -5.16 2.85 3.42
C LEU A 50 -6.21 1.79 3.72
N LEU A 51 -6.23 1.29 4.96
CA LEU A 51 -7.38 0.56 5.52
C LEU A 51 -8.06 1.44 6.55
N ALA A 52 -9.37 1.51 6.48
CA ALA A 52 -10.18 2.29 7.41
C ALA A 52 -11.35 1.46 7.93
N ASP A 53 -11.79 1.79 9.13
CA ASP A 53 -13.04 1.29 9.67
C ASP A 53 -14.21 1.79 8.82
N ALA A 54 -15.05 0.88 8.35
CA ALA A 54 -16.12 1.18 7.39
C ALA A 54 -17.24 2.04 8.01
N ALA A 55 -17.43 1.96 9.34
CA ALA A 55 -18.48 2.72 10.02
C ALA A 55 -18.06 4.16 10.33
N THR A 56 -16.79 4.36 10.68
CA THR A 56 -16.29 5.66 11.16
C THR A 56 -15.41 6.39 10.14
N GLY A 57 -14.90 5.70 9.13
CA GLY A 57 -13.91 6.24 8.17
C GLY A 57 -12.53 6.48 8.80
N LYS A 58 -12.31 6.04 10.05
CA LYS A 58 -11.03 6.20 10.73
C LYS A 58 -9.98 5.31 10.06
N VAL A 59 -8.88 5.90 9.59
CA VAL A 59 -7.75 5.14 9.06
C VAL A 59 -7.09 4.35 10.19
N LEU A 60 -6.98 3.04 10.02
CA LEU A 60 -6.43 2.09 10.98
C LEU A 60 -5.06 1.56 10.56
N TYR A 61 -4.76 1.58 9.27
CA TYR A 61 -3.49 1.11 8.71
C TYR A 61 -3.14 1.90 7.45
N ARG A 62 -1.84 2.08 7.23
CA ARG A 62 -1.29 2.70 6.04
C ARG A 62 -0.06 1.93 5.56
N TYR A 63 -0.02 1.63 4.26
CA TYR A 63 1.16 1.24 3.52
C TYR A 63 1.61 2.39 2.63
N GLY A 64 2.92 2.62 2.55
CA GLY A 64 3.50 3.74 1.82
C GLY A 64 3.74 4.98 2.67
N THR A 65 4.32 6.01 2.05
CA THR A 65 4.69 7.26 2.73
C THR A 65 3.51 8.21 2.90
N ASP A 66 3.58 9.11 3.87
CA ASP A 66 2.61 10.20 4.01
C ASP A 66 2.50 11.02 2.74
N PHE A 67 3.62 11.29 2.08
CA PHE A 67 3.66 12.03 0.83
C PHE A 67 2.84 11.34 -0.27
N ASN A 68 3.04 10.04 -0.49
CA ASN A 68 2.31 9.28 -1.50
C ASN A 68 0.81 9.24 -1.21
N CYS A 69 0.44 9.08 0.05
CA CYS A 69 -0.96 9.00 0.46
C CYS A 69 -1.70 10.34 0.43
N ALA A 70 -0.98 11.44 0.66
CA ALA A 70 -1.53 12.80 0.62
C ALA A 70 -1.53 13.42 -0.78
N ARG A 71 -0.79 12.84 -1.72
CA ARG A 71 -0.62 13.38 -3.07
C ARG A 71 -1.94 13.43 -3.83
N GLY A 72 -2.26 14.62 -4.39
CA GLY A 72 -3.41 14.80 -5.28
C GLY A 72 -3.11 14.23 -6.66
N LEU A 73 -3.94 13.28 -7.11
CA LEU A 73 -3.85 12.63 -8.41
C LEU A 73 -5.21 12.63 -9.11
N PRO A 74 -5.27 12.60 -10.45
CA PRO A 74 -6.54 12.61 -11.19
C PRO A 74 -7.48 11.51 -10.70
N ALA A 75 -8.75 11.86 -10.49
CA ALA A 75 -9.79 10.92 -10.07
C ALA A 75 -10.15 9.90 -11.15
N CYS A 76 -9.86 10.19 -12.41
CA CYS A 76 -10.09 9.39 -13.63
C CYS A 76 -11.55 9.29 -14.10
N ASP A 77 -12.50 9.14 -13.23
CA ASP A 77 -13.94 9.00 -13.52
C ASP A 77 -14.75 10.24 -13.14
N ALA A 78 -14.07 11.24 -12.58
CA ALA A 78 -14.65 12.55 -12.24
C ALA A 78 -13.59 13.65 -12.44
N PRO A 79 -13.99 14.90 -12.64
CA PRO A 79 -13.04 16.00 -12.72
C PRO A 79 -12.36 16.24 -11.36
N GLY A 80 -11.10 16.71 -11.42
CA GLY A 80 -10.33 17.11 -10.24
C GLY A 80 -9.34 16.07 -9.75
N LEU A 81 -8.67 16.45 -8.67
CA LEU A 81 -7.65 15.65 -8.00
C LEU A 81 -8.20 15.12 -6.69
N ILE A 82 -7.88 13.86 -6.39
CA ILE A 82 -8.17 13.21 -5.10
C ILE A 82 -6.88 12.64 -4.52
N ASN A 83 -6.85 12.41 -3.23
CA ASN A 83 -5.81 11.65 -2.55
C ASN A 83 -6.39 10.36 -1.96
N ALA A 84 -5.53 9.47 -1.44
CA ALA A 84 -5.95 8.18 -0.92
C ALA A 84 -7.00 8.30 0.19
N LYS A 85 -6.92 9.32 1.06
CA LYS A 85 -7.92 9.54 2.13
C LYS A 85 -9.28 9.98 1.57
N THR A 86 -9.29 10.88 0.60
CA THR A 86 -10.53 11.29 -0.07
C THR A 86 -11.16 10.12 -0.82
N ALA A 87 -10.32 9.27 -1.44
CA ALA A 87 -10.77 8.10 -2.18
C ALA A 87 -11.49 7.06 -1.31
N LEU A 88 -11.22 6.99 0.01
CA LEU A 88 -11.98 6.15 0.94
C LEU A 88 -13.49 6.41 0.92
N SER A 89 -13.94 7.62 0.56
CA SER A 89 -15.38 7.93 0.43
C SER A 89 -16.09 7.14 -0.66
N PHE A 90 -15.34 6.59 -1.61
CA PHE A 90 -15.87 5.74 -2.68
C PHE A 90 -15.91 4.25 -2.31
N ALA A 91 -15.20 3.85 -1.26
CA ALA A 91 -15.04 2.44 -0.89
C ALA A 91 -16.34 1.77 -0.41
N GLY A 92 -17.32 2.55 0.06
CA GLY A 92 -18.64 2.04 0.44
C GLY A 92 -19.59 1.78 -0.74
N ARG A 93 -19.19 2.04 -1.97
CA ARG A 93 -20.03 1.77 -3.16
C ARG A 93 -20.17 0.26 -3.39
N PRO A 94 -21.36 -0.22 -3.80
CA PRO A 94 -21.54 -1.60 -4.19
C PRO A 94 -20.54 -2.01 -5.28
N GLY A 95 -19.76 -3.07 -5.04
CA GLY A 95 -18.74 -3.55 -5.96
C GLY A 95 -17.42 -2.77 -5.97
N GLY A 96 -17.29 -1.74 -5.14
CA GLY A 96 -16.09 -0.89 -5.08
C GLY A 96 -15.99 0.09 -6.27
N ARG A 97 -14.84 0.76 -6.37
CA ARG A 97 -14.49 1.66 -7.48
C ARG A 97 -13.10 1.31 -8.00
N PHE A 98 -12.97 1.21 -9.33
CA PHE A 98 -11.69 0.91 -10.01
C PHE A 98 -11.55 1.87 -11.19
N ALA A 99 -10.56 2.74 -11.12
CA ALA A 99 -10.34 3.76 -12.15
C ALA A 99 -8.89 3.80 -12.58
N SER A 100 -8.63 4.19 -13.82
CA SER A 100 -7.27 4.34 -14.35
C SER A 100 -7.27 5.37 -15.48
N CYS A 101 -6.26 6.22 -15.49
CA CYS A 101 -6.08 7.22 -16.55
C CYS A 101 -4.63 7.73 -16.59
N ASN A 102 -4.33 8.58 -17.55
CA ASN A 102 -3.07 9.31 -17.54
C ASN A 102 -3.03 10.29 -16.37
N SER A 103 -1.93 10.31 -15.63
CA SER A 103 -1.69 11.28 -14.56
C SER A 103 -1.04 12.57 -15.08
N LEU A 104 -0.41 12.50 -16.28
CA LEU A 104 0.13 13.64 -16.99
C LEU A 104 -0.52 13.78 -18.39
N PRO A 105 -0.67 15.01 -18.91
CA PRO A 105 -1.32 15.24 -20.20
C PRO A 105 -0.63 14.58 -21.39
N ASP A 106 0.68 14.41 -21.32
CA ASP A 106 1.50 13.76 -22.37
C ASP A 106 1.41 12.22 -22.38
N GLY A 107 0.67 11.64 -21.41
CA GLY A 107 0.54 10.19 -21.27
C GLY A 107 1.79 9.46 -20.79
N SER A 108 2.84 10.17 -20.40
CA SER A 108 4.09 9.57 -19.92
C SER A 108 3.96 8.87 -18.58
N ARG A 109 2.91 9.18 -17.83
CA ARG A 109 2.60 8.56 -16.54
C ARG A 109 1.11 8.26 -16.43
N THR A 110 0.81 7.21 -15.71
CA THR A 110 -0.55 6.74 -15.45
C THR A 110 -0.82 6.61 -13.95
N VAL A 111 -2.07 6.63 -13.58
CA VAL A 111 -2.53 6.36 -12.22
C VAL A 111 -3.59 5.27 -12.23
N GLY A 112 -3.51 4.38 -11.25
CA GLY A 112 -4.54 3.37 -10.97
C GLY A 112 -5.07 3.54 -9.56
N TRP A 113 -6.40 3.52 -9.44
CA TRP A 113 -7.16 3.61 -8.20
C TRP A 113 -7.98 2.35 -7.98
N ALA A 114 -8.00 1.86 -6.74
CA ALA A 114 -8.88 0.80 -6.31
C ALA A 114 -9.42 1.10 -4.91
N GLU A 115 -10.72 1.12 -4.76
CA GLU A 115 -11.42 1.32 -3.49
C GLU A 115 -12.53 0.29 -3.33
N GLY A 116 -12.70 -0.19 -2.11
CA GLY A 116 -13.76 -1.16 -1.85
C GLY A 116 -13.78 -1.70 -0.42
N PRO A 117 -14.73 -2.59 -0.12
CA PRO A 117 -14.74 -3.32 1.13
C PRO A 117 -13.61 -4.35 1.16
N VAL A 118 -13.01 -4.53 2.35
CA VAL A 118 -12.14 -5.67 2.62
C VAL A 118 -13.03 -6.85 2.99
N GLN A 119 -12.86 -7.99 2.30
CA GLN A 119 -13.61 -9.20 2.64
C GLN A 119 -12.99 -9.87 3.87
N SER A 120 -13.42 -9.45 5.03
CA SER A 120 -12.98 -9.97 6.31
C SER A 120 -14.17 -10.38 7.17
N THR A 121 -14.07 -11.53 7.84
CA THR A 121 -15.08 -11.98 8.82
C THR A 121 -14.89 -11.39 10.21
N LYS A 122 -13.72 -10.79 10.46
CA LYS A 122 -13.32 -10.29 11.79
C LYS A 122 -13.40 -8.77 11.88
N HIS A 123 -13.28 -8.06 10.77
CA HIS A 123 -13.14 -6.61 10.72
C HIS A 123 -14.05 -6.02 9.66
N ASN A 124 -14.78 -4.97 10.04
CA ASN A 124 -15.58 -4.19 9.09
C ASN A 124 -14.70 -3.08 8.49
N LEU A 125 -13.96 -3.41 7.45
CA LEU A 125 -12.95 -2.55 6.85
C LEU A 125 -13.27 -2.19 5.41
N VAL A 126 -12.86 -1.00 5.03
CA VAL A 126 -12.76 -0.53 3.65
C VAL A 126 -11.32 -0.17 3.34
N TYR A 127 -10.97 -0.17 2.07
CA TYR A 127 -9.66 0.25 1.62
C TYR A 127 -9.71 1.28 0.51
N SER A 128 -8.65 2.06 0.38
CA SER A 128 -8.29 2.77 -0.84
C SER A 128 -6.83 2.51 -1.17
N ALA A 129 -6.55 2.30 -2.46
CA ALA A 129 -5.21 2.08 -2.96
C ALA A 129 -4.96 2.92 -4.21
N VAL A 130 -3.74 3.43 -4.33
CA VAL A 130 -3.30 4.18 -5.49
C VAL A 130 -1.85 3.85 -5.83
N ILE A 131 -1.58 3.74 -7.11
CA ILE A 131 -0.23 3.66 -7.70
C ILE A 131 -0.16 4.69 -8.82
N GLU A 132 0.93 5.43 -8.92
CA GLU A 132 1.17 6.36 -10.03
C GLU A 132 2.59 6.16 -10.54
N GLY A 133 2.75 5.99 -11.85
CA GLY A 133 4.05 5.73 -12.45
C GLY A 133 4.01 5.74 -13.97
N GLN A 134 5.13 5.43 -14.61
CA GLN A 134 5.19 5.31 -16.07
C GLN A 134 4.24 4.20 -16.59
N ARG A 135 4.03 3.15 -15.79
CA ARG A 135 3.14 2.02 -16.07
C ARG A 135 2.47 1.57 -14.78
N ALA A 136 1.65 2.43 -14.18
CA ALA A 136 0.89 2.04 -13.00
C ALA A 136 -0.07 0.89 -13.34
N LEU A 137 -0.26 -0.02 -12.38
CA LEU A 137 -1.25 -1.08 -12.52
C LEU A 137 -2.65 -0.48 -12.69
N PRO A 138 -3.49 -1.04 -13.57
CA PRO A 138 -4.89 -0.66 -13.65
C PRO A 138 -5.63 -0.92 -12.34
N GLY A 139 -6.62 -0.09 -12.00
CA GLY A 139 -7.37 -0.20 -10.75
C GLY A 139 -7.97 -1.60 -10.50
N ARG A 140 -8.50 -2.27 -11.53
CA ARG A 140 -9.01 -3.64 -11.42
C ARG A 140 -7.93 -4.64 -11.03
N GLU A 141 -6.73 -4.48 -11.58
CA GLU A 141 -5.59 -5.34 -11.25
C GLU A 141 -5.09 -5.08 -9.83
N ILE A 142 -5.04 -3.81 -9.41
CA ILE A 142 -4.73 -3.44 -8.02
C ILE A 142 -5.72 -4.14 -7.07
N ASN A 143 -7.03 -4.06 -7.35
CA ASN A 143 -8.05 -4.72 -6.53
C ASN A 143 -7.83 -6.23 -6.44
N ALA A 144 -7.64 -6.92 -7.58
CA ALA A 144 -7.47 -8.36 -7.61
C ALA A 144 -6.27 -8.81 -6.75
N ARG A 145 -5.13 -8.12 -6.90
CA ARG A 145 -3.92 -8.43 -6.13
C ARG A 145 -4.06 -8.12 -4.65
N LEU A 146 -4.72 -7.01 -4.30
CA LEU A 146 -4.97 -6.65 -2.90
C LEU A 146 -5.94 -7.60 -2.22
N PHE A 147 -6.94 -8.12 -2.92
CA PHE A 147 -7.85 -9.14 -2.39
C PHE A 147 -7.06 -10.36 -1.87
N ASP A 148 -6.15 -10.88 -2.69
CA ASP A 148 -5.28 -11.99 -2.31
C ASP A 148 -4.32 -11.61 -1.17
N ALA A 149 -3.75 -10.40 -1.21
CA ALA A 149 -2.82 -9.91 -0.21
C ALA A 149 -3.49 -9.79 1.17
N PHE A 150 -4.70 -9.23 1.24
CA PHE A 150 -5.45 -9.10 2.49
C PHE A 150 -5.82 -10.46 3.08
N SER A 151 -6.28 -11.38 2.24
CA SER A 151 -6.56 -12.77 2.68
C SER A 151 -5.32 -13.46 3.23
N LYS A 152 -4.17 -13.36 2.54
CA LYS A 152 -2.89 -13.93 3.01
C LYS A 152 -2.36 -13.25 4.27
N ALA A 153 -2.71 -11.99 4.50
CA ALA A 153 -2.37 -11.26 5.72
C ALA A 153 -3.30 -11.62 6.90
N GLY A 154 -4.37 -12.39 6.68
CA GLY A 154 -5.29 -12.86 7.72
C GLY A 154 -6.49 -11.92 7.99
N LEU A 155 -6.82 -11.05 7.02
CA LEU A 155 -8.04 -10.24 7.02
C LEU A 155 -9.23 -10.98 6.41
#